data_ce41eb526221b7eb424df3f2b905430b
#
_entry.id   ce41eb526221b7eb424df3f2b905430b
#
_cell.length_a   1.000
_cell.length_b   1.000
_cell.length_c   1.000
_cell.angle_alpha   90.00
_cell.angle_beta   90.00
_cell.angle_gamma   90.00
#
_symmetry.space_group_name_H-M   'P 1'
#
loop_
_entity.id
_entity.type
_entity.pdbx_description
1 polymer ?
#
loop_
_entity_poly.entity_id
_entity_poly.type
_entity_poly.pdbx_seq_one_letter_code
_entity_poly.pdbx_strand_id
1 'polypeptide(L)'
;TVTVTLPDKREFKGRIIGSDPKSDIAVVKIDGTQLPTVTWGDSSRLQVGEYVLAVGNPFGLNSTVTLGIVSALGRGHMGITQYEDFIQTDAAINPGNSGGALVNTRGELIGINTAIFSQTGGYQGVGFAVPTGMSKPIYESLVKTGKVVRGYLGVGIQDLNQELAKSFNVKGSNGAIITDVKEEGPADKAGLKQGDVILSFQG
;
A
#
# COMPACT_ATOMS: atom_id res chain seq x y z
N THR A 1 -16.48 -6.06 -16.95
CA THR A 1 -15.52 -5.76 -18.03
C THR A 1 -15.09 -4.31 -17.88
N VAL A 2 -13.81 -4.04 -17.97
CA VAL A 2 -13.22 -2.70 -17.88
C VAL A 2 -12.67 -2.35 -19.25
N THR A 3 -12.84 -1.09 -19.71
CA THR A 3 -12.14 -0.60 -20.90
C THR A 3 -10.88 0.14 -20.47
N VAL A 4 -9.75 -0.19 -21.07
CA VAL A 4 -8.46 0.45 -20.85
C VAL A 4 -8.09 1.22 -22.10
N THR A 5 -7.98 2.55 -21.99
CA THR A 5 -7.59 3.44 -23.08
C THR A 5 -6.17 3.92 -22.83
N LEU A 6 -5.28 3.73 -23.79
CA LEU A 6 -3.90 4.20 -23.73
C LEU A 6 -3.76 5.65 -24.20
N PRO A 7 -2.65 6.34 -23.91
CA PRO A 7 -2.39 7.71 -24.38
C PRO A 7 -2.41 7.85 -25.91
N ASP A 8 -2.06 6.79 -26.63
CA ASP A 8 -2.09 6.71 -28.09
C ASP A 8 -3.48 6.40 -28.64
N LYS A 9 -4.53 6.43 -27.79
CA LYS A 9 -5.93 6.18 -28.10
C LYS A 9 -6.28 4.73 -28.44
N ARG A 10 -5.38 3.78 -28.32
CA ARG A 10 -5.72 2.36 -28.42
C ARG A 10 -6.60 1.97 -27.23
N GLU A 11 -7.65 1.21 -27.52
CA GLU A 11 -8.57 0.72 -26.50
C GLU A 11 -8.51 -0.81 -26.40
N PHE A 12 -8.53 -1.31 -25.18
CA PHE A 12 -8.50 -2.73 -24.88
C PHE A 12 -9.61 -3.11 -23.91
N LYS A 13 -10.22 -4.26 -24.14
CA LYS A 13 -11.10 -4.88 -23.14
C LYS A 13 -10.24 -5.47 -22.04
N GLY A 14 -10.39 -4.95 -20.81
CA GLY A 14 -9.73 -5.44 -19.64
C GLY A 14 -10.51 -6.56 -18.96
N ARG A 15 -9.82 -7.61 -18.55
CA ARG A 15 -10.35 -8.70 -17.74
C ARG A 15 -9.77 -8.60 -16.33
N ILE A 16 -10.64 -8.52 -15.32
CA ILE A 16 -10.21 -8.54 -13.92
C ILE A 16 -9.68 -9.94 -13.62
N ILE A 17 -8.39 -10.04 -13.26
CA ILE A 17 -7.71 -11.26 -12.87
C ILE A 17 -8.03 -11.60 -11.42
N GLY A 18 -8.05 -10.59 -10.57
CA GLY A 18 -8.39 -10.69 -9.17
C GLY A 18 -8.34 -9.33 -8.50
N SER A 19 -8.89 -9.26 -7.29
CA SER A 19 -8.86 -8.06 -6.45
C SER A 19 -8.66 -8.43 -4.99
N ASP A 20 -8.05 -7.52 -4.26
CA ASP A 20 -7.85 -7.56 -2.82
C ASP A 20 -8.38 -6.27 -2.17
N PRO A 21 -9.67 -6.23 -1.81
CA PRO A 21 -10.27 -5.03 -1.20
C PRO A 21 -9.61 -4.61 0.11
N LYS A 22 -8.94 -5.54 0.80
CA LYS A 22 -8.26 -5.27 2.07
C LYS A 22 -7.04 -4.37 1.92
N SER A 23 -6.47 -4.28 0.73
CA SER A 23 -5.31 -3.44 0.39
C SER A 23 -5.59 -2.45 -0.74
N ASP A 24 -6.83 -2.41 -1.27
CA ASP A 24 -7.25 -1.57 -2.40
C ASP A 24 -6.49 -1.85 -3.71
N ILE A 25 -6.11 -3.10 -3.95
CA ILE A 25 -5.39 -3.50 -5.17
C ILE A 25 -6.24 -4.45 -6.01
N ALA A 26 -6.30 -4.17 -7.31
CA ALA A 26 -6.88 -5.05 -8.31
C ALA A 26 -5.93 -5.21 -9.50
N VAL A 27 -5.99 -6.36 -10.16
CA VAL A 27 -5.21 -6.65 -11.36
C VAL A 27 -6.15 -6.80 -12.54
N VAL A 28 -5.92 -5.99 -13.56
CA VAL A 28 -6.65 -6.02 -14.84
C VAL A 28 -5.67 -6.46 -15.93
N LYS A 29 -6.02 -7.51 -16.66
CA LYS A 29 -5.28 -8.00 -17.83
C LYS A 29 -5.88 -7.43 -19.09
N ILE A 30 -5.04 -6.90 -19.96
CA ILE A 30 -5.37 -6.55 -21.34
C ILE A 30 -4.54 -7.41 -22.29
N ASP A 31 -5.10 -7.70 -23.47
CA ASP A 31 -4.41 -8.41 -24.52
C ASP A 31 -3.97 -7.40 -25.59
N GLY A 32 -2.71 -7.04 -25.57
CA GLY A 32 -2.11 -6.05 -26.48
C GLY A 32 -0.63 -6.34 -26.72
N THR A 33 -0.12 -5.81 -27.83
CA THR A 33 1.29 -5.88 -28.21
C THR A 33 1.93 -4.51 -28.09
N GLN A 34 3.24 -4.46 -27.89
CA GLN A 34 4.02 -3.21 -27.80
C GLN A 34 3.48 -2.25 -26.72
N LEU A 35 3.13 -2.82 -25.55
CA LEU A 35 2.69 -2.03 -24.42
C LEU A 35 3.91 -1.55 -23.63
N PRO A 36 4.05 -0.23 -23.39
CA PRO A 36 5.09 0.25 -22.50
C PRO A 36 4.84 -0.23 -21.07
N THR A 37 5.90 -0.59 -20.36
CA THR A 37 5.83 -1.08 -18.99
C THR A 37 6.70 -0.24 -18.07
N VAL A 38 6.31 -0.13 -16.81
CA VAL A 38 7.11 0.47 -15.75
C VAL A 38 7.93 -0.61 -15.05
N THR A 39 9.15 -0.26 -14.64
CA THR A 39 10.00 -1.16 -13.83
C THR A 39 9.59 -1.06 -12.35
N TRP A 40 9.53 -2.18 -11.66
CA TRP A 40 9.31 -2.20 -10.21
C TRP A 40 10.52 -1.62 -9.48
N GLY A 41 10.29 -0.58 -8.69
CA GLY A 41 11.23 -0.05 -7.72
C GLY A 41 11.08 -0.71 -6.35
N ASP A 42 12.00 -0.41 -5.46
CA ASP A 42 12.03 -0.91 -4.09
C ASP A 42 11.60 0.18 -3.12
N SER A 43 10.36 0.10 -2.63
CA SER A 43 9.82 1.08 -1.69
C SER A 43 10.43 0.98 -0.29
N SER A 44 11.09 -0.14 0.07
CA SER A 44 11.75 -0.29 1.38
C SER A 44 12.99 0.58 1.54
N ARG A 45 13.55 1.08 0.42
CA ARG A 45 14.72 1.95 0.38
C ARG A 45 14.40 3.43 0.32
N LEU A 46 13.12 3.77 0.25
CA LEU A 46 12.69 5.18 0.19
C LEU A 46 13.07 5.93 1.46
N GLN A 47 13.42 7.19 1.26
CA GLN A 47 13.68 8.14 2.35
C GLN A 47 12.76 9.34 2.24
N VAL A 48 12.34 9.87 3.38
CA VAL A 48 11.60 11.13 3.45
C VAL A 48 12.44 12.25 2.82
N GLY A 49 11.81 13.05 1.95
CA GLY A 49 12.47 14.10 1.19
C GLY A 49 12.87 13.70 -0.24
N GLU A 50 12.84 12.42 -0.61
CA GLU A 50 13.08 12.00 -1.99
C GLU A 50 12.01 12.52 -2.93
N TYR A 51 12.40 12.98 -4.11
CA TYR A 51 11.48 13.43 -5.16
C TYR A 51 10.72 12.25 -5.76
N VAL A 52 9.41 12.46 -5.96
CA VAL A 52 8.51 11.50 -6.58
C VAL A 52 7.57 12.16 -7.58
N LEU A 53 7.13 11.41 -8.56
CA LEU A 53 6.16 11.84 -9.56
C LEU A 53 4.91 10.97 -9.42
N ALA A 54 3.76 11.61 -9.21
CA ALA A 54 2.47 10.94 -9.29
C ALA A 54 1.92 11.05 -10.71
N VAL A 55 1.67 9.90 -11.32
CA VAL A 55 1.14 9.79 -12.68
C VAL A 55 -0.30 9.31 -12.60
N GLY A 56 -1.20 9.92 -13.33
CA GLY A 56 -2.60 9.53 -13.34
C GLY A 56 -3.41 10.25 -14.42
N ASN A 57 -4.72 10.13 -14.34
CA ASN A 57 -5.66 10.78 -15.25
C ASN A 57 -6.74 11.54 -14.45
N PRO A 58 -6.34 12.62 -13.73
CA PRO A 58 -7.28 13.37 -12.91
C PRO A 58 -8.35 14.00 -13.79
N PHE A 59 -9.60 13.89 -13.36
CA PHE A 59 -10.77 14.50 -14.03
C PHE A 59 -10.95 14.10 -15.51
N GLY A 60 -10.28 13.03 -15.98
CA GLY A 60 -10.33 12.62 -17.39
C GLY A 60 -9.56 13.57 -18.34
N LEU A 61 -8.65 14.41 -17.82
CA LEU A 61 -7.88 15.39 -18.61
C LEU A 61 -6.70 14.79 -19.38
N ASN A 62 -6.65 13.49 -19.57
CA ASN A 62 -5.51 12.71 -20.07
C ASN A 62 -4.37 12.57 -19.03
N SER A 63 -3.31 11.87 -19.44
CA SER A 63 -2.18 11.58 -18.54
C SER A 63 -1.60 12.86 -17.96
N THR A 64 -1.64 12.98 -16.65
CA THR A 64 -1.11 14.11 -15.87
C THR A 64 -0.01 13.60 -14.96
N VAL A 65 1.05 14.40 -14.84
CA VAL A 65 2.17 14.13 -13.95
C VAL A 65 2.29 15.28 -12.95
N THR A 66 2.37 14.97 -11.68
CA THR A 66 2.62 15.95 -10.61
C THR A 66 3.89 15.59 -9.86
N LEU A 67 4.67 16.61 -9.49
CA LEU A 67 5.92 16.45 -8.73
C LEU A 67 5.67 16.74 -7.25
N GLY A 68 6.28 15.97 -6.41
CA GLY A 68 6.34 16.16 -4.96
C GLY A 68 7.49 15.38 -4.35
N ILE A 69 7.41 15.17 -3.03
CA ILE A 69 8.38 14.40 -2.27
C ILE A 69 7.69 13.26 -1.50
N VAL A 70 8.47 12.32 -1.01
CA VAL A 70 8.07 11.42 0.08
C VAL A 70 7.96 12.26 1.34
N SER A 71 6.76 12.54 1.80
CA SER A 71 6.51 13.35 3.02
C SER A 71 6.59 12.51 4.28
N ALA A 72 6.20 11.23 4.22
CA ALA A 72 6.32 10.24 5.30
C ALA A 72 6.23 8.82 4.74
N LEU A 73 6.64 7.85 5.56
CA LEU A 73 6.53 6.42 5.28
C LEU A 73 5.78 5.74 6.43
N GLY A 74 5.27 4.52 6.19
CA GLY A 74 4.64 3.72 7.23
C GLY A 74 3.32 4.31 7.75
N ARG A 75 2.57 5.06 6.93
CA ARG A 75 1.28 5.61 7.36
C ARG A 75 0.23 4.52 7.44
N GLY A 76 -0.16 4.20 8.67
CA GLY A 76 -1.25 3.28 9.01
C GLY A 76 -2.29 3.96 9.89
N HIS A 77 -3.33 3.20 10.26
CA HIS A 77 -4.47 3.66 11.09
C HIS A 77 -5.22 4.86 10.50
N MET A 78 -5.16 4.99 9.16
CA MET A 78 -5.87 6.05 8.43
C MET A 78 -7.35 5.71 8.18
N GLY A 79 -7.72 4.43 8.33
CA GLY A 79 -9.08 3.94 8.10
C GLY A 79 -9.47 3.89 6.62
N ILE A 80 -8.48 3.87 5.72
CA ILE A 80 -8.68 3.81 4.27
C ILE A 80 -8.87 2.36 3.84
N THR A 81 -7.98 1.46 4.31
CA THR A 81 -8.01 0.03 4.03
C THR A 81 -7.73 -0.79 5.29
N GLN A 82 -7.91 -2.11 5.22
CA GLN A 82 -7.61 -2.98 6.36
C GLN A 82 -6.10 -3.17 6.57
N TYR A 83 -5.32 -3.16 5.49
CA TYR A 83 -3.85 -3.24 5.54
C TYR A 83 -3.28 -1.94 5.01
N GLU A 84 -2.63 -1.20 5.88
CA GLU A 84 -2.11 0.13 5.61
C GLU A 84 -0.63 0.21 5.97
N ASP A 85 0.16 0.75 5.06
CA ASP A 85 1.58 1.07 5.21
C ASP A 85 1.93 2.14 4.16
N PHE A 86 1.08 3.18 4.05
CA PHE A 86 1.12 4.10 2.91
C PHE A 86 2.39 4.95 2.87
N ILE A 87 2.85 5.21 1.65
CA ILE A 87 3.73 6.34 1.34
C ILE A 87 2.85 7.59 1.35
N GLN A 88 3.21 8.59 2.16
CA GLN A 88 2.63 9.92 2.10
C GLN A 88 3.44 10.79 1.15
N THR A 89 2.77 11.56 0.29
CA THR A 89 3.40 12.51 -0.64
C THR A 89 2.60 13.81 -0.71
N ASP A 90 3.29 14.90 -1.02
CA ASP A 90 2.70 16.17 -1.39
C ASP A 90 2.61 16.38 -2.91
N ALA A 91 2.97 15.38 -3.72
CA ALA A 91 2.59 15.37 -5.13
C ALA A 91 1.06 15.43 -5.25
N ALA A 92 0.54 16.34 -6.06
CA ALA A 92 -0.90 16.57 -6.14
C ALA A 92 -1.63 15.32 -6.66
N ILE A 93 -2.42 14.70 -5.80
CA ILE A 93 -3.30 13.58 -6.12
C ILE A 93 -4.74 14.07 -6.05
N ASN A 94 -5.49 13.88 -7.13
CA ASN A 94 -6.90 14.25 -7.23
C ASN A 94 -7.71 13.04 -7.74
N PRO A 95 -9.05 13.08 -7.63
CA PRO A 95 -9.91 12.04 -8.19
C PRO A 95 -9.54 11.73 -9.65
N GLY A 96 -9.27 10.45 -9.94
CA GLY A 96 -8.75 9.97 -11.23
C GLY A 96 -7.26 9.61 -11.24
N ASN A 97 -6.49 10.01 -10.23
CA ASN A 97 -5.11 9.54 -10.05
C ASN A 97 -5.02 8.19 -9.35
N SER A 98 -6.06 7.77 -8.64
CA SER A 98 -6.11 6.47 -7.95
C SER A 98 -5.93 5.32 -8.94
N GLY A 99 -5.06 4.36 -8.60
CA GLY A 99 -4.59 3.29 -9.48
C GLY A 99 -3.43 3.68 -10.39
N GLY A 100 -3.09 4.97 -10.49
CA GLY A 100 -1.93 5.47 -11.20
C GLY A 100 -0.62 5.22 -10.46
N ALA A 101 0.49 5.41 -11.15
CA ALA A 101 1.82 5.16 -10.61
C ALA A 101 2.32 6.31 -9.74
N LEU A 102 2.96 5.99 -8.61
CA LEU A 102 3.95 6.85 -7.96
C LEU A 102 5.33 6.33 -8.35
N VAL A 103 6.14 7.17 -8.99
CA VAL A 103 7.47 6.78 -9.47
C VAL A 103 8.56 7.66 -8.86
N ASN A 104 9.75 7.10 -8.72
CA ASN A 104 10.93 7.86 -8.32
C ASN A 104 11.57 8.60 -9.51
N THR A 105 12.66 9.32 -9.28
CA THR A 105 13.39 10.08 -10.31
C THR A 105 14.07 9.21 -11.38
N ARG A 106 14.15 7.89 -11.16
CA ARG A 106 14.64 6.92 -12.17
C ARG A 106 13.51 6.34 -13.02
N GLY A 107 12.25 6.77 -12.79
CA GLY A 107 11.08 6.22 -13.47
C GLY A 107 10.65 4.84 -12.97
N GLU A 108 11.14 4.41 -11.81
CA GLU A 108 10.75 3.13 -11.21
C GLU A 108 9.48 3.30 -10.37
N LEU A 109 8.56 2.34 -10.48
CA LEU A 109 7.33 2.29 -9.69
C LEU A 109 7.67 2.03 -8.22
N ILE A 110 7.31 2.94 -7.33
CA ILE A 110 7.52 2.82 -5.89
C ILE A 110 6.21 2.73 -5.11
N GLY A 111 5.09 3.09 -5.75
CA GLY A 111 3.77 2.98 -5.14
C GLY A 111 2.64 3.08 -6.16
N ILE A 112 1.44 2.73 -5.72
CA ILE A 112 0.18 2.89 -6.45
C ILE A 112 -0.63 3.96 -5.74
N ASN A 113 -0.95 5.06 -6.42
CA ASN A 113 -1.76 6.13 -5.85
C ASN A 113 -3.13 5.57 -5.44
N THR A 114 -3.61 5.90 -4.24
CA THR A 114 -4.89 5.36 -3.75
C THR A 114 -5.83 6.43 -3.22
N ALA A 115 -5.41 7.26 -2.29
CA ALA A 115 -6.29 8.17 -1.57
C ALA A 115 -5.64 9.52 -1.28
N ILE A 116 -6.46 10.47 -0.87
CA ILE A 116 -6.04 11.74 -0.28
C ILE A 116 -6.63 11.87 1.12
N PHE A 117 -5.92 12.55 2.00
CA PHE A 117 -6.52 13.04 3.24
C PHE A 117 -7.13 14.41 2.98
N SER A 118 -8.45 14.51 3.04
CA SER A 118 -9.15 15.74 2.67
C SER A 118 -10.45 15.91 3.45
N GLN A 119 -10.70 17.11 3.91
CA GLN A 119 -11.96 17.49 4.54
C GLN A 119 -13.00 17.99 3.51
N THR A 120 -12.56 18.39 2.33
CA THR A 120 -13.41 18.99 1.29
C THR A 120 -13.57 18.11 0.04
N GLY A 121 -12.88 16.96 -0.01
CA GLY A 121 -12.86 16.05 -1.16
C GLY A 121 -11.84 16.41 -2.24
N GLY A 122 -11.17 17.57 -2.15
CA GLY A 122 -10.07 17.97 -3.02
C GLY A 122 -8.70 17.80 -2.35
N TYR A 123 -7.64 17.82 -3.13
CA TYR A 123 -6.28 17.73 -2.65
C TYR A 123 -5.91 18.90 -1.71
N GLN A 124 -5.36 18.58 -0.54
CA GLN A 124 -4.96 19.53 0.50
C GLN A 124 -3.51 19.32 0.97
N GLY A 125 -2.62 18.90 0.09
CA GLY A 125 -1.20 18.69 0.40
C GLY A 125 -0.87 17.32 0.99
N VAL A 126 -1.84 16.40 1.09
CA VAL A 126 -1.63 15.06 1.64
C VAL A 126 -2.25 14.02 0.73
N GLY A 127 -1.39 13.27 0.05
CA GLY A 127 -1.76 12.12 -0.77
C GLY A 127 -1.11 10.84 -0.25
N PHE A 128 -1.71 9.70 -0.57
CA PHE A 128 -1.26 8.38 -0.17
C PHE A 128 -1.11 7.44 -1.36
N ALA A 129 -0.07 6.61 -1.29
CA ALA A 129 0.15 5.52 -2.24
C ALA A 129 0.47 4.22 -1.52
N VAL A 130 -0.06 3.09 -2.04
CA VAL A 130 0.28 1.75 -1.58
C VAL A 130 1.69 1.42 -2.04
N PRO A 131 2.66 1.16 -1.13
CA PRO A 131 4.06 0.92 -1.50
C PRO A 131 4.24 -0.37 -2.32
N THR A 132 5.28 -0.42 -3.13
CA THR A 132 5.62 -1.63 -3.93
C THR A 132 5.95 -2.83 -3.07
N GLY A 133 6.52 -2.64 -1.89
CA GLY A 133 6.73 -3.71 -0.91
C GLY A 133 5.44 -4.44 -0.53
N MET A 134 4.30 -3.74 -0.51
CA MET A 134 2.98 -4.33 -0.29
C MET A 134 2.31 -4.75 -1.61
N SER A 135 2.29 -3.90 -2.63
CA SER A 135 1.50 -4.13 -3.85
C SER A 135 2.07 -5.21 -4.75
N LYS A 136 3.40 -5.39 -4.81
CA LYS A 136 4.04 -6.39 -5.66
C LYS A 136 3.71 -7.85 -5.26
N PRO A 137 3.84 -8.26 -3.98
CA PRO A 137 3.41 -9.61 -3.56
C PRO A 137 1.93 -9.86 -3.80
N ILE A 138 1.08 -8.82 -3.62
CA ILE A 138 -0.36 -8.90 -3.90
C ILE A 138 -0.58 -9.13 -5.39
N TYR A 139 0.05 -8.34 -6.26
CA TYR A 139 0.01 -8.50 -7.71
C TYR A 139 0.42 -9.92 -8.13
N GLU A 140 1.55 -10.43 -7.64
CA GLU A 140 2.05 -11.77 -7.96
C GLU A 140 1.07 -12.86 -7.53
N SER A 141 0.46 -12.73 -6.34
CA SER A 141 -0.56 -13.65 -5.83
C SER A 141 -1.82 -13.63 -6.70
N LEU A 142 -2.32 -12.44 -7.04
CA LEU A 142 -3.52 -12.28 -7.88
C LEU A 142 -3.30 -12.85 -9.30
N VAL A 143 -2.13 -12.61 -9.90
CA VAL A 143 -1.78 -13.16 -11.21
C VAL A 143 -1.70 -14.68 -11.17
N LYS A 144 -1.09 -15.24 -10.11
CA LYS A 144 -0.87 -16.69 -9.99
C LYS A 144 -2.12 -17.47 -9.63
N THR A 145 -2.97 -16.94 -8.74
CA THR A 145 -4.06 -17.72 -8.13
C THR A 145 -5.43 -17.01 -8.18
N GLY A 146 -5.49 -15.78 -8.64
CA GLY A 146 -6.71 -14.95 -8.65
C GLY A 146 -7.12 -14.42 -7.28
N LYS A 147 -6.38 -14.74 -6.22
CA LYS A 147 -6.70 -14.33 -4.84
C LYS A 147 -5.44 -14.12 -4.00
N VAL A 148 -5.58 -13.34 -2.93
CA VAL A 148 -4.54 -13.17 -1.91
C VAL A 148 -4.88 -14.04 -0.71
N VAL A 149 -3.96 -14.95 -0.36
CA VAL A 149 -4.08 -15.78 0.84
C VAL A 149 -3.17 -15.19 1.90
N ARG A 150 -3.72 -14.89 3.05
CA ARG A 150 -2.98 -14.38 4.21
C ARG A 150 -3.00 -15.39 5.35
N GLY A 151 -1.90 -15.44 6.09
CA GLY A 151 -1.87 -16.14 7.35
C GLY A 151 -2.82 -15.49 8.37
N TYR A 152 -3.27 -16.26 9.32
CA TYR A 152 -4.07 -15.79 10.44
C TYR A 152 -3.40 -16.24 11.75
N LEU A 153 -3.03 -15.29 12.59
CA LEU A 153 -2.39 -15.58 13.87
C LEU A 153 -3.42 -15.73 14.99
N GLY A 154 -4.47 -14.95 14.95
CA GLY A 154 -5.53 -14.98 15.96
C GLY A 154 -5.15 -14.23 17.23
N VAL A 155 -4.58 -13.03 17.09
CA VAL A 155 -4.24 -12.12 18.19
C VAL A 155 -4.83 -10.74 17.94
N GLY A 156 -5.19 -10.06 19.03
CA GLY A 156 -5.31 -8.60 19.06
C GLY A 156 -3.93 -8.01 19.34
N ILE A 157 -3.60 -6.90 18.68
CA ILE A 157 -2.32 -6.22 18.88
C ILE A 157 -2.52 -4.73 19.11
N GLN A 158 -1.56 -4.11 19.80
CA GLN A 158 -1.43 -2.67 19.98
C GLN A 158 0.03 -2.28 19.76
N ASP A 159 0.26 -1.15 19.10
CA ASP A 159 1.60 -0.64 18.87
C ASP A 159 2.33 -0.36 20.20
N LEU A 160 3.60 -0.71 20.23
CA LEU A 160 4.47 -0.45 21.36
C LEU A 160 4.90 1.01 21.32
N ASN A 161 4.47 1.81 22.31
CA ASN A 161 4.97 3.16 22.54
C ASN A 161 6.04 3.18 23.64
N GLN A 162 6.67 4.33 23.88
CA GLN A 162 7.74 4.46 24.90
C GLN A 162 7.29 4.14 26.32
N GLU A 163 6.05 4.48 26.67
CA GLU A 163 5.49 4.24 28.00
C GLU A 163 5.24 2.74 28.21
N LEU A 164 4.61 2.10 27.24
CA LEU A 164 4.39 0.66 27.24
C LEU A 164 5.72 -0.12 27.21
N ALA A 165 6.69 0.31 26.40
CA ALA A 165 8.01 -0.33 26.36
C ALA A 165 8.69 -0.33 27.75
N LYS A 166 8.60 0.78 28.49
CA LYS A 166 9.10 0.85 29.87
C LYS A 166 8.34 -0.09 30.81
N SER A 167 7.01 -0.13 30.72
CA SER A 167 6.16 -0.96 31.57
C SER A 167 6.41 -2.46 31.32
N PHE A 168 6.70 -2.85 30.11
CA PHE A 168 7.02 -4.24 29.71
C PHE A 168 8.52 -4.54 29.71
N ASN A 169 9.36 -3.60 30.19
CA ASN A 169 10.81 -3.75 30.25
C ASN A 169 11.47 -4.11 28.91
N VAL A 170 10.96 -3.54 27.81
CA VAL A 170 11.44 -3.76 26.44
C VAL A 170 12.39 -2.63 26.06
N LYS A 171 13.51 -2.95 25.43
CA LYS A 171 14.43 -1.95 24.88
C LYS A 171 13.90 -1.43 23.54
N GLY A 172 13.71 -0.10 23.44
CA GLY A 172 13.14 0.56 22.26
C GLY A 172 11.62 0.61 22.30
N SER A 173 11.04 1.21 21.26
CA SER A 173 9.58 1.38 21.11
C SER A 173 9.04 0.75 19.81
N ASN A 174 9.83 -0.08 19.16
CA ASN A 174 9.41 -0.80 17.96
C ASN A 174 8.89 -2.17 18.37
N GLY A 175 7.67 -2.49 17.93
CA GLY A 175 7.02 -3.76 18.21
C GLY A 175 5.52 -3.63 18.42
N ALA A 176 4.89 -4.75 18.73
CA ALA A 176 3.47 -4.81 19.05
C ALA A 176 3.23 -5.64 20.30
N ILE A 177 2.35 -5.19 21.17
CA ILE A 177 1.90 -5.94 22.36
C ILE A 177 0.67 -6.75 21.98
N ILE A 178 0.65 -8.02 22.36
CA ILE A 178 -0.55 -8.88 22.25
C ILE A 178 -1.54 -8.44 23.32
N THR A 179 -2.68 -7.90 22.89
CA THR A 179 -3.77 -7.47 23.76
C THR A 179 -4.82 -8.55 23.99
N ASP A 180 -4.91 -9.50 23.07
CA ASP A 180 -5.85 -10.61 23.13
C ASP A 180 -5.34 -11.80 22.31
N VAL A 181 -5.67 -13.02 22.73
CA VAL A 181 -5.36 -14.26 22.01
C VAL A 181 -6.64 -15.05 21.84
N LYS A 182 -7.00 -15.35 20.59
CA LYS A 182 -8.19 -16.14 20.29
C LYS A 182 -8.00 -17.56 20.75
N GLU A 183 -8.90 -18.04 21.62
CA GLU A 183 -8.94 -19.43 22.09
C GLU A 183 -8.97 -20.43 20.91
N GLU A 184 -8.21 -21.50 21.04
CA GLU A 184 -8.00 -22.54 20.01
C GLU A 184 -7.45 -22.01 18.68
N GLY A 185 -7.04 -20.75 18.64
CA GLY A 185 -6.38 -20.13 17.49
C GLY A 185 -4.94 -20.58 17.29
N PRO A 186 -4.30 -20.22 16.15
CA PRO A 186 -2.91 -20.57 15.91
C PRO A 186 -1.94 -20.03 16.97
N ALA A 187 -2.16 -18.80 17.44
CA ALA A 187 -1.33 -18.17 18.48
C ALA A 187 -1.46 -18.88 19.82
N ASP A 188 -2.69 -19.22 20.22
CA ASP A 188 -2.96 -19.95 21.45
C ASP A 188 -2.28 -21.33 21.43
N LYS A 189 -2.44 -22.08 20.33
CA LYS A 189 -1.77 -23.38 20.12
C LYS A 189 -0.24 -23.28 20.09
N ALA A 190 0.30 -22.13 19.69
CA ALA A 190 1.73 -21.84 19.71
C ALA A 190 2.23 -21.35 21.09
N GLY A 191 1.32 -21.13 22.05
CA GLY A 191 1.64 -20.71 23.41
C GLY A 191 1.85 -19.22 23.59
N LEU A 192 1.46 -18.37 22.60
CA LEU A 192 1.45 -16.92 22.76
C LEU A 192 0.35 -16.51 23.75
N LYS A 193 0.64 -15.47 24.53
CA LYS A 193 -0.24 -15.01 25.61
C LYS A 193 -0.47 -13.50 25.51
N GLN A 194 -1.58 -13.04 26.07
CA GLN A 194 -1.80 -11.63 26.33
C GLN A 194 -0.64 -11.05 27.15
N GLY A 195 -0.11 -9.92 26.72
CA GLY A 195 1.05 -9.26 27.33
C GLY A 195 2.40 -9.64 26.70
N ASP A 196 2.46 -10.61 25.81
CA ASP A 196 3.65 -10.89 25.02
C ASP A 196 3.94 -9.72 24.07
N VAL A 197 5.23 -9.41 23.86
CA VAL A 197 5.66 -8.35 22.94
C VAL A 197 6.35 -8.95 21.73
N ILE A 198 5.77 -8.71 20.55
CA ILE A 198 6.34 -9.08 19.26
C ILE A 198 7.34 -8.00 18.86
N LEU A 199 8.62 -8.33 18.80
CA LEU A 199 9.70 -7.41 18.40
C LEU A 199 10.10 -7.55 16.95
N SER A 200 9.97 -8.76 16.38
CA SER A 200 10.27 -9.05 14.98
C SER A 200 9.45 -10.24 14.50
N PHE A 201 9.31 -10.36 13.20
CA PHE A 201 8.69 -11.50 12.54
C PHE A 201 9.60 -11.97 11.41
N GLN A 202 10.01 -13.25 11.48
CA GLN A 202 10.96 -13.89 10.54
C GLN A 202 12.38 -13.25 10.51
N GLY A 203 12.81 -12.66 11.59
CA GLY A 203 14.16 -12.10 11.77
C GLY A 203 14.25 -10.63 11.66
#